data_e0c04e5f0322bd3a110178e26b8dd0f0
#
_entry.id   e0c04e5f0322bd3a110178e26b8dd0f0
#
_cell.length_a   1.000
_cell.length_b   1.000
_cell.length_c   1.000
_cell.angle_alpha   90.00
_cell.angle_beta   90.00
_cell.angle_gamma   90.00
#
_symmetry.space_group_name_H-M   'P 1'
#
loop_
_entity.id
_entity.type
_entity.pdbx_description
1 polymer ?
#
loop_
_entity_poly.entity_id
_entity_poly.type
_entity_poly.pdbx_seq_one_letter_code
_entity_poly.pdbx_strand_id
1 'polypeptide(L)'
;MNNLVLRSNESGAVTLTLNRPEKLNALSKELMEDLDEHVTKIARETRTVGVVIVRGAGGHFSAGYDMTEVQEYVRAHAKPHYHSEVIDKLANLPQPVVCAVQGHCSTGALELALAADLIIASESAQFSDAYARWGLTPVWGLSLRLPHRVGTAKASEMMLTCRNYSGREALAMNLINMCFPDERLEAGLAALAADILANSWYANQVNKRVLLASDMLPLRDAHELELFKNEGLAPDAKQRVEKFFAHRKPQA
;
A
#
# COMPACT_ATOMS: atom_id res chain seq x y z
N MET A 1 18.16 -15.10 9.70
CA MET A 1 17.14 -14.18 9.16
C MET A 1 15.82 -14.90 9.25
N ASN A 2 14.88 -14.37 9.97
CA ASN A 2 13.53 -14.91 9.98
C ASN A 2 12.92 -14.57 8.63
N ASN A 3 12.55 -15.55 7.81
CA ASN A 3 11.88 -15.32 6.52
C ASN A 3 10.39 -15.02 6.74
N LEU A 4 10.08 -14.02 7.57
CA LEU A 4 8.71 -13.61 7.87
C LEU A 4 8.13 -12.69 6.80
N VAL A 5 9.01 -12.06 5.99
CA VAL A 5 8.67 -11.36 4.76
C VAL A 5 9.53 -11.90 3.63
N LEU A 6 8.90 -12.58 2.68
CA LEU A 6 9.60 -13.08 1.49
C LEU A 6 9.70 -11.98 0.46
N ARG A 7 10.90 -11.77 -0.09
CA ARG A 7 11.14 -10.84 -1.18
C ARG A 7 11.42 -11.57 -2.48
N SER A 8 10.67 -11.26 -3.53
CA SER A 8 10.97 -11.66 -4.91
C SER A 8 11.11 -10.43 -5.80
N ASN A 9 11.94 -10.54 -6.84
CA ASN A 9 12.17 -9.47 -7.82
C ASN A 9 11.92 -10.04 -9.22
N GLU A 10 11.06 -9.38 -9.97
CA GLU A 10 10.76 -9.76 -11.35
C GLU A 10 10.61 -8.52 -12.22
N SER A 11 11.47 -8.35 -13.20
CA SER A 11 11.38 -7.31 -14.24
C SER A 11 11.11 -5.89 -13.71
N GLY A 12 11.66 -5.55 -12.53
CA GLY A 12 11.46 -4.24 -11.90
C GLY A 12 10.29 -4.17 -10.90
N ALA A 13 9.50 -5.23 -10.76
CA ALA A 13 8.56 -5.39 -9.66
C ALA A 13 9.25 -6.09 -8.48
N VAL A 14 9.10 -5.55 -7.29
CA VAL A 14 9.46 -6.22 -6.02
C VAL A 14 8.19 -6.63 -5.32
N THR A 15 8.07 -7.92 -5.02
CA THR A 15 6.96 -8.43 -4.20
C THR A 15 7.47 -8.75 -2.80
N LEU A 16 6.82 -8.17 -1.80
CA LEU A 16 6.98 -8.46 -0.38
C LEU A 16 5.77 -9.29 0.08
N THR A 17 6.02 -10.54 0.44
CA THR A 17 4.97 -11.45 0.90
C THR A 17 5.07 -11.64 2.40
N LEU A 18 4.07 -11.18 3.17
CA LEU A 18 3.94 -11.48 4.59
C LEU A 18 3.81 -13.00 4.74
N ASN A 19 4.69 -13.65 5.48
CA ASN A 19 4.86 -15.10 5.47
C ASN A 19 4.74 -15.73 6.86
N ARG A 20 3.56 -15.56 7.47
CA ARG A 20 3.13 -16.27 8.70
C ARG A 20 1.71 -16.84 8.50
N PRO A 21 1.48 -17.65 7.44
CA PRO A 21 0.12 -18.10 7.09
C PRO A 21 -0.59 -18.84 8.22
N GLU A 22 0.14 -19.58 9.07
CA GLU A 22 -0.37 -20.29 10.25
C GLU A 22 -0.91 -19.35 11.35
N LYS A 23 -0.56 -18.06 11.29
CA LYS A 23 -1.05 -16.97 12.15
C LYS A 23 -1.85 -15.94 11.35
N LEU A 24 -2.38 -16.31 10.17
CA LEU A 24 -3.06 -15.40 9.25
C LEU A 24 -2.23 -14.13 8.97
N ASN A 25 -0.92 -14.26 8.88
CA ASN A 25 0.04 -13.17 8.67
C ASN A 25 -0.08 -12.03 9.71
N ALA A 26 -0.38 -12.35 10.97
CA ALA A 26 -0.44 -11.38 12.04
C ALA A 26 0.87 -10.58 12.14
N LEU A 27 0.74 -9.27 12.29
CA LEU A 27 1.84 -8.31 12.30
C LEU A 27 2.51 -8.31 13.67
N SER A 28 3.50 -9.20 13.85
CA SER A 28 4.38 -9.19 15.03
C SER A 28 5.52 -8.22 14.84
N LYS A 29 6.20 -7.91 15.94
CA LYS A 29 7.40 -7.05 15.92
C LYS A 29 8.46 -7.59 14.98
N GLU A 30 8.74 -8.90 15.04
CA GLU A 30 9.75 -9.54 14.18
C GLU A 30 9.37 -9.50 12.71
N LEU A 31 8.07 -9.65 12.36
CA LEU A 31 7.61 -9.49 10.98
C LEU A 31 7.78 -8.05 10.52
N MET A 32 7.47 -7.08 11.38
CA MET A 32 7.64 -5.66 11.04
C MET A 32 9.13 -5.26 10.95
N GLU A 33 10.01 -5.87 11.73
CA GLU A 33 11.46 -5.69 11.60
C GLU A 33 11.98 -6.22 10.26
N ASP A 34 11.52 -7.40 9.83
CA ASP A 34 11.88 -7.97 8.53
C ASP A 34 11.32 -7.11 7.37
N LEU A 35 10.09 -6.60 7.52
CA LEU A 35 9.50 -5.66 6.56
C LEU A 35 10.31 -4.35 6.48
N ASP A 36 10.72 -3.78 7.62
CA ASP A 36 11.52 -2.56 7.69
C ASP A 36 12.85 -2.69 6.97
N GLU A 37 13.54 -3.83 7.14
CA GLU A 37 14.78 -4.09 6.41
C GLU A 37 14.58 -4.06 4.90
N HIS A 38 13.52 -4.70 4.39
CA HIS A 38 13.19 -4.70 2.97
C HIS A 38 12.82 -3.32 2.47
N VAL A 39 11.94 -2.60 3.16
CA VAL A 39 11.51 -1.25 2.81
C VAL A 39 12.70 -0.29 2.77
N THR A 40 13.58 -0.36 3.78
CA THR A 40 14.80 0.47 3.85
C THR A 40 15.75 0.21 2.67
N LYS A 41 15.90 -1.04 2.22
CA LYS A 41 16.70 -1.39 1.04
C LYS A 41 16.06 -0.86 -0.24
N ILE A 42 14.75 -1.11 -0.42
CA ILE A 42 13.97 -0.70 -1.61
C ILE A 42 14.00 0.82 -1.81
N ALA A 43 13.94 1.61 -0.73
CA ALA A 43 14.00 3.06 -0.80
C ALA A 43 15.22 3.59 -1.57
N ARG A 44 16.31 2.83 -1.61
CA ARG A 44 17.57 3.17 -2.33
C ARG A 44 17.63 2.59 -3.74
N GLU A 45 16.73 1.67 -4.08
CA GLU A 45 16.74 0.92 -5.35
C GLU A 45 15.88 1.60 -6.44
N THR A 46 15.87 2.93 -6.49
CA THR A 46 14.98 3.72 -7.36
C THR A 46 15.18 3.51 -8.86
N ARG A 47 16.32 2.96 -9.27
CA ARG A 47 16.66 2.66 -10.69
C ARG A 47 16.38 1.22 -11.09
N THR A 48 16.22 0.33 -10.12
CA THR A 48 16.06 -1.12 -10.34
C THR A 48 14.69 -1.63 -9.92
N VAL A 49 13.94 -0.81 -9.14
CA VAL A 49 12.57 -1.12 -8.67
C VAL A 49 11.63 -0.03 -9.16
N GLY A 50 10.69 -0.41 -10.02
CA GLY A 50 9.66 0.47 -10.58
C GLY A 50 8.32 0.40 -9.84
N VAL A 51 8.04 -0.72 -9.15
CA VAL A 51 6.83 -0.91 -8.34
C VAL A 51 7.10 -1.88 -7.18
N VAL A 52 6.48 -1.64 -6.04
CA VAL A 52 6.51 -2.52 -4.86
C VAL A 52 5.12 -3.11 -4.66
N ILE A 53 5.04 -4.41 -4.49
CA ILE A 53 3.80 -5.15 -4.22
C ILE A 53 3.89 -5.71 -2.81
N VAL A 54 2.86 -5.49 -1.99
CA VAL A 54 2.71 -6.10 -0.67
C VAL A 54 1.53 -7.03 -0.68
N ARG A 55 1.72 -8.28 -0.23
CA ARG A 55 0.68 -9.31 -0.18
C ARG A 55 0.88 -10.25 0.99
N GLY A 56 -0.07 -11.13 1.25
CA GLY A 56 0.04 -12.18 2.26
C GLY A 56 0.14 -13.57 1.66
N ALA A 57 0.86 -14.47 2.32
CA ALA A 57 0.87 -15.90 2.02
C ALA A 57 -0.40 -16.60 2.55
N GLY A 58 -0.72 -17.78 2.02
CA GLY A 58 -1.78 -18.65 2.56
C GLY A 58 -3.20 -18.13 2.37
N GLY A 59 -3.45 -17.27 1.36
CA GLY A 59 -4.80 -16.80 1.00
C GLY A 59 -5.37 -15.70 1.89
N HIS A 60 -4.56 -15.13 2.80
CA HIS A 60 -4.96 -13.98 3.63
C HIS A 60 -3.91 -12.89 3.55
N PHE A 61 -4.35 -11.62 3.50
CA PHE A 61 -3.42 -10.51 3.57
C PHE A 61 -2.81 -10.45 4.97
N SER A 62 -3.60 -10.11 5.97
CA SER A 62 -3.21 -10.18 7.38
C SER A 62 -4.42 -10.02 8.30
N ALA A 63 -4.40 -10.69 9.45
CA ALA A 63 -5.39 -10.52 10.51
C ALA A 63 -5.18 -9.25 11.36
N GLY A 64 -4.09 -8.50 11.13
CA GLY A 64 -3.75 -7.31 11.90
C GLY A 64 -2.69 -7.56 12.97
N TYR A 65 -2.69 -6.74 14.02
CA TYR A 65 -1.67 -6.81 15.07
C TYR A 65 -1.70 -8.18 15.78
N ASP A 66 -0.52 -8.73 16.07
CA ASP A 66 -0.42 -10.02 16.76
C ASP A 66 -1.00 -9.89 18.19
N MET A 67 -2.06 -10.65 18.47
CA MET A 67 -2.80 -10.55 19.75
C MET A 67 -1.94 -10.94 20.96
N THR A 68 -0.88 -11.71 20.77
CA THR A 68 0.08 -12.02 21.84
C THR A 68 0.80 -10.75 22.27
N GLU A 69 1.24 -9.93 21.32
CA GLU A 69 1.90 -8.65 21.60
C GLU A 69 0.90 -7.59 22.10
N VAL A 70 -0.34 -7.61 21.63
CA VAL A 70 -1.40 -6.74 22.17
C VAL A 70 -1.55 -6.99 23.67
N GLN A 71 -1.49 -8.24 24.13
CA GLN A 71 -1.57 -8.57 25.55
C GLN A 71 -0.42 -7.94 26.35
N GLU A 72 0.79 -7.97 25.81
CA GLU A 72 1.97 -7.33 26.43
C GLU A 72 1.85 -5.80 26.41
N TYR A 73 1.43 -5.24 25.30
CA TYR A 73 1.15 -3.80 25.14
C TYR A 73 0.14 -3.28 26.19
N VAL A 74 -0.98 -3.99 26.38
CA VAL A 74 -1.99 -3.62 27.38
C VAL A 74 -1.43 -3.69 28.81
N ARG A 75 -0.60 -4.68 29.10
CA ARG A 75 0.05 -4.81 30.42
C ARG A 75 1.07 -3.72 30.68
N ALA A 76 1.87 -3.37 29.67
CA ALA A 76 2.97 -2.42 29.80
C ALA A 76 2.52 -0.95 29.65
N HIS A 77 1.27 -0.68 29.24
CA HIS A 77 0.78 0.66 28.87
C HIS A 77 1.70 1.37 27.85
N ALA A 78 2.38 0.58 27.02
CA ALA A 78 3.32 1.07 26.00
C ALA A 78 2.61 1.29 24.66
N LYS A 79 3.07 2.21 23.83
CA LYS A 79 2.53 2.43 22.48
C LYS A 79 3.43 1.77 21.43
N PRO A 80 2.89 0.97 20.49
CA PRO A 80 3.69 0.30 19.45
C PRO A 80 4.09 1.27 18.33
N HIS A 81 4.87 2.30 18.64
CA HIS A 81 5.30 3.33 17.68
C HIS A 81 6.10 2.74 16.53
N TYR A 82 6.90 1.70 16.78
CA TYR A 82 7.74 1.08 15.77
C TYR A 82 6.95 0.60 14.54
N HIS A 83 5.79 -0.04 14.73
CA HIS A 83 4.94 -0.47 13.62
C HIS A 83 4.46 0.74 12.78
N SER A 84 4.08 1.84 13.44
CA SER A 84 3.71 3.08 12.75
C SER A 84 4.85 3.62 11.90
N GLU A 85 6.07 3.62 12.42
CA GLU A 85 7.26 4.09 11.70
C GLU A 85 7.54 3.25 10.45
N VAL A 86 7.40 1.92 10.53
CA VAL A 86 7.59 1.01 9.38
C VAL A 86 6.50 1.26 8.32
N ILE A 87 5.24 1.42 8.74
CA ILE A 87 4.12 1.73 7.85
C ILE A 87 4.34 3.08 7.17
N ASP A 88 4.83 4.09 7.90
CA ASP A 88 5.15 5.39 7.34
C ASP A 88 6.32 5.34 6.35
N LYS A 89 7.35 4.55 6.63
CA LYS A 89 8.43 4.31 5.66
C LYS A 89 7.90 3.67 4.37
N LEU A 90 6.99 2.69 4.46
CA LEU A 90 6.36 2.07 3.29
C LEU A 90 5.55 3.10 2.48
N ALA A 91 4.74 3.93 3.15
CA ALA A 91 3.94 4.97 2.49
C ALA A 91 4.82 5.99 1.76
N ASN A 92 5.98 6.32 2.33
CA ASN A 92 6.91 7.31 1.79
C ASN A 92 7.99 6.71 0.86
N LEU A 93 7.88 5.43 0.46
CA LEU A 93 8.76 4.89 -0.59
C LEU A 93 8.67 5.75 -1.86
N PRO A 94 9.80 6.05 -2.51
CA PRO A 94 9.75 6.73 -3.82
C PRO A 94 8.95 5.96 -4.85
N GLN A 95 9.05 4.63 -4.85
CA GLN A 95 8.36 3.76 -5.79
C GLN A 95 6.86 3.69 -5.49
N PRO A 96 5.99 3.56 -6.49
CA PRO A 96 4.61 3.16 -6.30
C PRO A 96 4.49 1.87 -5.50
N VAL A 97 3.55 1.84 -4.55
CA VAL A 97 3.24 0.69 -3.70
C VAL A 97 1.84 0.19 -4.00
N VAL A 98 1.69 -1.09 -4.26
CA VAL A 98 0.42 -1.78 -4.49
C VAL A 98 0.21 -2.81 -3.40
N CYS A 99 -0.90 -2.76 -2.67
CA CYS A 99 -1.34 -3.87 -1.81
C CYS A 99 -2.31 -4.77 -2.55
N ALA A 100 -2.02 -6.08 -2.59
CA ALA A 100 -2.91 -7.11 -3.13
C ALA A 100 -3.54 -7.89 -1.97
N VAL A 101 -4.85 -7.71 -1.79
CA VAL A 101 -5.57 -8.21 -0.61
C VAL A 101 -6.43 -9.41 -0.97
N GLN A 102 -6.19 -10.52 -0.29
CA GLN A 102 -7.07 -11.70 -0.25
C GLN A 102 -7.47 -11.98 1.20
N GLY A 103 -8.63 -12.62 1.40
CA GLY A 103 -9.09 -13.01 2.72
C GLY A 103 -9.07 -11.84 3.71
N HIS A 104 -8.52 -12.02 4.90
CA HIS A 104 -8.55 -11.02 5.95
C HIS A 104 -7.60 -9.85 5.73
N CYS A 105 -8.12 -8.63 5.94
CA CYS A 105 -7.39 -7.36 6.05
C CYS A 105 -8.02 -6.54 7.17
N SER A 106 -7.60 -6.78 8.41
CA SER A 106 -8.30 -6.26 9.59
C SER A 106 -7.37 -5.40 10.46
N THR A 107 -7.91 -4.33 11.05
CA THR A 107 -7.21 -3.47 12.03
C THR A 107 -5.84 -2.98 11.54
N GLY A 108 -4.74 -3.39 12.17
CA GLY A 108 -3.38 -3.04 11.76
C GLY A 108 -3.03 -3.46 10.33
N ALA A 109 -3.64 -4.54 9.81
CA ALA A 109 -3.49 -4.92 8.41
C ALA A 109 -4.16 -3.91 7.46
N LEU A 110 -5.30 -3.35 7.85
CA LEU A 110 -5.94 -2.27 7.10
C LEU A 110 -5.06 -1.01 7.16
N GLU A 111 -4.43 -0.71 8.30
CA GLU A 111 -3.48 0.41 8.40
C GLU A 111 -2.28 0.24 7.47
N LEU A 112 -1.73 -0.98 7.40
CA LEU A 112 -0.65 -1.31 6.47
C LEU A 112 -1.12 -1.19 5.00
N ALA A 113 -2.31 -1.70 4.67
CA ALA A 113 -2.84 -1.60 3.31
C ALA A 113 -3.11 -0.14 2.89
N LEU A 114 -3.60 0.69 3.81
CA LEU A 114 -3.85 2.12 3.58
C LEU A 114 -2.57 2.94 3.37
N ALA A 115 -1.40 2.39 3.69
CA ALA A 115 -0.11 3.01 3.37
C ALA A 115 0.29 2.86 1.90
N ALA A 116 -0.38 1.97 1.16
CA ALA A 116 -0.12 1.81 -0.27
C ALA A 116 -0.80 2.90 -1.12
N ASP A 117 -0.19 3.19 -2.26
CA ASP A 117 -0.78 4.10 -3.25
C ASP A 117 -2.03 3.50 -3.88
N LEU A 118 -1.98 2.20 -4.18
CA LEU A 118 -3.07 1.44 -4.77
C LEU A 118 -3.36 0.19 -3.92
N ILE A 119 -4.65 -0.10 -3.76
CA ILE A 119 -5.11 -1.34 -3.15
C ILE A 119 -5.99 -2.07 -4.16
N ILE A 120 -5.66 -3.32 -4.45
CA ILE A 120 -6.52 -4.22 -5.21
C ILE A 120 -6.93 -5.40 -4.34
N ALA A 121 -8.07 -5.99 -4.60
CA ALA A 121 -8.54 -7.09 -3.79
C ALA A 121 -9.29 -8.17 -4.57
N SER A 122 -9.38 -9.37 -4.00
CA SER A 122 -10.35 -10.37 -4.40
C SER A 122 -11.75 -10.02 -3.90
N GLU A 123 -12.79 -10.53 -4.56
CA GLU A 123 -14.18 -10.32 -4.15
C GLU A 123 -14.47 -10.88 -2.75
N SER A 124 -13.83 -12.00 -2.39
CA SER A 124 -13.95 -12.63 -1.07
C SER A 124 -13.11 -11.95 0.02
N ALA A 125 -12.29 -10.96 -0.31
CA ALA A 125 -11.52 -10.21 0.70
C ALA A 125 -12.44 -9.59 1.74
N GLN A 126 -11.97 -9.52 3.00
CA GLN A 126 -12.73 -8.99 4.14
C GLN A 126 -11.95 -7.85 4.78
N PHE A 127 -12.50 -6.65 4.69
CA PHE A 127 -11.92 -5.45 5.28
C PHE A 127 -12.68 -5.05 6.55
N SER A 128 -11.98 -4.78 7.62
CA SER A 128 -12.61 -4.27 8.85
C SER A 128 -11.66 -3.44 9.71
N ASP A 129 -12.22 -2.47 10.42
CA ASP A 129 -11.62 -1.97 11.64
C ASP A 129 -12.31 -2.65 12.84
N ALA A 130 -11.57 -3.43 13.60
CA ALA A 130 -12.10 -4.12 14.75
C ALA A 130 -11.52 -3.60 16.08
N TYR A 131 -10.80 -2.49 16.10
CA TYR A 131 -10.16 -1.95 17.30
C TYR A 131 -11.16 -1.69 18.43
N ALA A 132 -12.28 -1.02 18.14
CA ALA A 132 -13.29 -0.70 19.15
C ALA A 132 -13.91 -1.95 19.81
N ARG A 133 -13.99 -3.07 19.08
CA ARG A 133 -14.45 -4.37 19.64
C ARG A 133 -13.57 -4.87 20.77
N TRP A 134 -12.28 -4.54 20.73
CA TRP A 134 -11.28 -4.94 21.71
C TRP A 134 -10.96 -3.84 22.74
N GLY A 135 -11.67 -2.70 22.68
CA GLY A 135 -11.35 -1.55 23.52
C GLY A 135 -10.00 -0.89 23.16
N LEU A 136 -9.51 -1.13 21.95
CA LEU A 136 -8.30 -0.54 21.43
C LEU A 136 -8.62 0.65 20.53
N THR A 137 -7.62 1.49 20.27
CA THR A 137 -7.69 2.60 19.34
C THR A 137 -6.58 2.49 18.30
N PRO A 138 -6.81 2.95 17.06
CA PRO A 138 -5.78 2.94 16.02
C PRO A 138 -4.63 3.87 16.40
N VAL A 139 -3.41 3.42 16.12
CA VAL A 139 -2.19 4.17 16.41
C VAL A 139 -1.18 4.15 15.25
N TRP A 140 -1.52 3.52 14.12
CA TRP A 140 -0.65 3.40 12.94
C TRP A 140 -1.18 4.16 11.72
N GLY A 141 -2.16 5.06 11.92
CA GLY A 141 -2.64 6.01 10.92
C GLY A 141 -4.01 5.72 10.31
N LEU A 142 -4.80 4.77 10.85
CA LEU A 142 -6.14 4.46 10.35
C LEU A 142 -7.04 5.69 10.31
N SER A 143 -7.14 6.39 11.45
CA SER A 143 -8.01 7.56 11.62
C SER A 143 -7.63 8.75 10.70
N LEU A 144 -6.44 8.71 10.12
CA LEU A 144 -5.97 9.71 9.17
C LEU A 144 -6.19 9.23 7.73
N ARG A 145 -5.68 8.04 7.36
CA ARG A 145 -5.70 7.54 5.98
C ARG A 145 -7.06 7.04 5.52
N LEU A 146 -7.85 6.41 6.42
CA LEU A 146 -9.16 5.86 6.03
C LEU A 146 -10.14 6.95 5.55
N PRO A 147 -10.33 8.08 6.27
CA PRO A 147 -11.23 9.15 5.81
C PRO A 147 -10.83 9.76 4.46
N HIS A 148 -9.53 9.79 4.13
CA HIS A 148 -9.05 10.27 2.84
C HIS A 148 -9.51 9.39 1.67
N ARG A 149 -9.69 8.08 1.91
CA ARG A 149 -10.18 7.16 0.87
C ARG A 149 -11.70 7.12 0.78
N VAL A 150 -12.37 6.94 1.91
CA VAL A 150 -13.82 6.64 1.92
C VAL A 150 -14.70 7.82 2.36
N GLY A 151 -14.08 8.94 2.71
CA GLY A 151 -14.76 10.06 3.35
C GLY A 151 -15.07 9.80 4.82
N THR A 152 -15.26 10.89 5.60
CA THR A 152 -15.42 10.82 7.06
C THR A 152 -16.63 9.99 7.49
N ALA A 153 -17.76 10.10 6.78
CA ALA A 153 -19.00 9.40 7.15
C ALA A 153 -18.82 7.87 7.09
N LYS A 154 -18.20 7.35 6.02
CA LYS A 154 -17.98 5.92 5.84
C LYS A 154 -16.85 5.42 6.77
N ALA A 155 -15.80 6.22 6.98
CA ALA A 155 -14.76 5.91 7.95
C ALA A 155 -15.35 5.77 9.37
N SER A 156 -16.25 6.70 9.78
CA SER A 156 -16.96 6.61 11.06
C SER A 156 -17.80 5.34 11.17
N GLU A 157 -18.56 4.99 10.12
CA GLU A 157 -19.31 3.73 10.09
C GLU A 157 -18.40 2.53 10.31
N MET A 158 -17.28 2.42 9.59
CA MET A 158 -16.32 1.32 9.73
C MET A 158 -15.75 1.24 11.14
N MET A 159 -15.25 2.37 11.66
CA MET A 159 -14.54 2.44 12.93
C MET A 159 -15.47 2.23 14.14
N LEU A 160 -16.70 2.76 14.09
CA LEU A 160 -17.63 2.69 15.21
C LEU A 160 -18.43 1.39 15.24
N THR A 161 -18.63 0.74 14.10
CA THR A 161 -19.45 -0.49 14.02
C THR A 161 -18.64 -1.77 13.99
N CYS A 162 -17.36 -1.70 13.65
CA CYS A 162 -16.48 -2.86 13.44
C CYS A 162 -17.06 -3.89 12.46
N ARG A 163 -17.83 -3.45 11.45
CA ARG A 163 -18.39 -4.34 10.43
C ARG A 163 -17.31 -4.81 9.46
N ASN A 164 -17.52 -6.00 8.92
CA ASN A 164 -16.75 -6.50 7.78
C ASN A 164 -17.36 -6.02 6.48
N TYR A 165 -16.51 -5.69 5.52
CA TYR A 165 -16.86 -5.28 4.16
C TYR A 165 -16.13 -6.20 3.17
N SER A 166 -16.88 -6.74 2.21
CA SER A 166 -16.32 -7.53 1.12
C SER A 166 -15.47 -6.70 0.16
N GLY A 167 -14.69 -7.33 -0.71
CA GLY A 167 -13.94 -6.64 -1.76
C GLY A 167 -14.85 -5.80 -2.66
N ARG A 168 -16.06 -6.28 -2.99
CA ARG A 168 -17.03 -5.51 -3.79
C ARG A 168 -17.54 -4.26 -3.06
N GLU A 169 -17.86 -4.38 -1.77
CA GLU A 169 -18.27 -3.23 -0.95
C GLU A 169 -17.12 -2.24 -0.77
N ALA A 170 -15.90 -2.75 -0.58
CA ALA A 170 -14.69 -1.94 -0.49
C ALA A 170 -14.44 -1.12 -1.77
N LEU A 171 -14.67 -1.71 -2.95
CA LEU A 171 -14.62 -0.99 -4.22
C LEU A 171 -15.73 0.07 -4.32
N ALA A 172 -16.96 -0.28 -3.97
CA ALA A 172 -18.10 0.63 -4.07
C ALA A 172 -17.97 1.88 -3.18
N MET A 173 -17.22 1.77 -2.06
CA MET A 173 -16.96 2.92 -1.17
C MET A 173 -15.59 3.58 -1.38
N ASN A 174 -14.88 3.26 -2.46
CA ASN A 174 -13.55 3.78 -2.81
C ASN A 174 -12.44 3.43 -1.80
N LEU A 175 -12.62 2.40 -0.97
CA LEU A 175 -11.56 1.92 -0.10
C LEU A 175 -10.41 1.30 -0.91
N ILE A 176 -10.75 0.60 -2.01
CA ILE A 176 -9.82 -0.03 -2.92
C ILE A 176 -9.99 0.47 -4.35
N ASN A 177 -8.96 0.30 -5.16
CA ASN A 177 -8.91 0.78 -6.55
C ASN A 177 -9.52 -0.20 -7.55
N MET A 178 -9.36 -1.51 -7.31
CA MET A 178 -9.85 -2.58 -8.19
C MET A 178 -10.27 -3.79 -7.37
N CYS A 179 -11.31 -4.48 -7.85
CA CYS A 179 -11.79 -5.73 -7.28
C CYS A 179 -11.91 -6.78 -8.38
N PHE A 180 -11.41 -7.97 -8.12
CA PHE A 180 -11.39 -9.08 -9.08
C PHE A 180 -12.06 -10.33 -8.50
N PRO A 181 -12.67 -11.20 -9.33
CA PRO A 181 -12.93 -12.56 -8.92
C PRO A 181 -11.67 -13.21 -8.36
N ASP A 182 -11.80 -14.07 -7.37
CA ASP A 182 -10.65 -14.60 -6.61
C ASP A 182 -9.59 -15.24 -7.51
N GLU A 183 -10.01 -16.00 -8.50
CA GLU A 183 -9.17 -16.66 -9.50
C GLU A 183 -8.51 -15.69 -10.50
N ARG A 184 -8.94 -14.43 -10.54
CA ARG A 184 -8.44 -13.39 -11.45
C ARG A 184 -7.53 -12.37 -10.77
N LEU A 185 -7.39 -12.42 -9.46
CA LEU A 185 -6.59 -11.41 -8.71
C LEU A 185 -5.13 -11.38 -9.18
N GLU A 186 -4.51 -12.54 -9.37
CA GLU A 186 -3.11 -12.63 -9.83
C GLU A 186 -2.92 -12.02 -11.23
N ALA A 187 -3.83 -12.33 -12.15
CA ALA A 187 -3.80 -11.75 -13.49
C ALA A 187 -4.03 -10.23 -13.47
N GLY A 188 -4.95 -9.75 -12.62
CA GLY A 188 -5.22 -8.33 -12.42
C GLY A 188 -4.01 -7.59 -11.82
N LEU A 189 -3.36 -8.20 -10.83
CA LEU A 189 -2.14 -7.67 -10.21
C LEU A 189 -1.00 -7.56 -11.24
N ALA A 190 -0.78 -8.62 -12.02
CA ALA A 190 0.25 -8.64 -13.04
C ALA A 190 0.02 -7.56 -14.12
N ALA A 191 -1.24 -7.39 -14.57
CA ALA A 191 -1.61 -6.35 -15.52
C ALA A 191 -1.35 -4.95 -14.96
N LEU A 192 -1.80 -4.67 -13.72
CA LEU A 192 -1.56 -3.38 -13.05
C LEU A 192 -0.06 -3.08 -12.89
N ALA A 193 0.72 -4.07 -12.46
CA ALA A 193 2.18 -3.92 -12.34
C ALA A 193 2.83 -3.63 -13.70
N ALA A 194 2.41 -4.32 -14.76
CA ALA A 194 2.89 -4.07 -16.12
C ALA A 194 2.57 -2.64 -16.59
N ASP A 195 1.36 -2.13 -16.33
CA ASP A 195 0.96 -0.76 -16.67
C ASP A 195 1.84 0.27 -15.94
N ILE A 196 2.12 0.06 -14.64
CA ILE A 196 3.00 0.94 -13.86
C ILE A 196 4.43 0.90 -14.42
N LEU A 197 4.95 -0.29 -14.70
CA LEU A 197 6.33 -0.50 -15.18
C LEU A 197 6.54 0.01 -16.61
N ALA A 198 5.50 0.04 -17.44
CA ALA A 198 5.56 0.59 -18.80
C ALA A 198 5.80 2.11 -18.82
N ASN A 199 5.43 2.80 -17.75
CA ASN A 199 5.61 4.25 -17.61
C ASN A 199 7.04 4.62 -17.18
N SER A 200 7.36 5.91 -17.17
CA SER A 200 8.61 6.41 -16.61
C SER A 200 8.60 6.22 -15.09
N TRP A 201 9.52 5.41 -14.58
CA TRP A 201 9.63 5.17 -13.13
C TRP A 201 9.99 6.45 -12.38
N TYR A 202 10.84 7.29 -12.99
CA TYR A 202 11.15 8.61 -12.44
C TYR A 202 9.89 9.50 -12.34
N ALA A 203 9.10 9.58 -13.41
CA ALA A 203 7.87 10.37 -13.41
C ALA A 203 6.86 9.84 -12.37
N ASN A 204 6.72 8.51 -12.23
CA ASN A 204 5.87 7.90 -11.21
C ASN A 204 6.33 8.28 -9.77
N GLN A 205 7.65 8.27 -9.52
CA GLN A 205 8.22 8.68 -8.23
C GLN A 205 7.96 10.18 -7.94
N VAL A 206 8.12 11.04 -8.93
CA VAL A 206 7.85 12.47 -8.80
C VAL A 206 6.35 12.70 -8.55
N ASN A 207 5.47 12.07 -9.33
CA ASN A 207 4.02 12.18 -9.17
C ASN A 207 3.58 11.76 -7.77
N LYS A 208 4.05 10.62 -7.28
CA LYS A 208 3.77 10.16 -5.91
C LYS A 208 4.23 11.18 -4.88
N ARG A 209 5.48 11.66 -4.99
CA ARG A 209 6.04 12.65 -4.07
C ARG A 209 5.21 13.94 -4.03
N VAL A 210 4.80 14.44 -5.19
CA VAL A 210 3.98 15.66 -5.28
C VAL A 210 2.60 15.42 -4.68
N LEU A 211 1.95 14.29 -4.98
CA LEU A 211 0.65 13.91 -4.40
C LEU A 211 0.72 13.87 -2.86
N LEU A 212 1.72 13.17 -2.30
CA LEU A 212 1.88 13.07 -0.84
C LEU A 212 2.21 14.42 -0.20
N ALA A 213 3.04 15.24 -0.86
CA ALA A 213 3.43 16.54 -0.32
C ALA A 213 2.33 17.60 -0.46
N SER A 214 1.41 17.45 -1.42
CA SER A 214 0.25 18.35 -1.60
C SER A 214 -0.96 17.97 -0.76
N ASP A 215 -0.94 16.77 -0.18
CA ASP A 215 -2.03 16.30 0.66
C ASP A 215 -2.28 17.27 1.83
N MET A 216 -3.54 17.59 2.09
CA MET A 216 -3.96 18.56 3.12
C MET A 216 -3.53 20.02 2.91
N LEU A 217 -2.86 20.37 1.80
CA LEU A 217 -2.53 21.75 1.49
C LEU A 217 -3.72 22.49 0.81
N PRO A 218 -3.88 23.79 1.05
CA PRO A 218 -4.74 24.62 0.21
C PRO A 218 -4.30 24.52 -1.26
N LEU A 219 -5.26 24.51 -2.20
CA LEU A 219 -4.98 24.30 -3.63
C LEU A 219 -3.89 25.24 -4.18
N ARG A 220 -3.86 26.50 -3.71
CA ARG A 220 -2.82 27.46 -4.11
C ARG A 220 -1.43 27.02 -3.70
N ASP A 221 -1.27 26.57 -2.45
CA ASP A 221 0.01 26.15 -1.90
C ASP A 221 0.47 24.83 -2.54
N ALA A 222 -0.47 23.91 -2.81
CA ALA A 222 -0.23 22.69 -3.57
C ALA A 222 0.26 22.99 -4.99
N HIS A 223 -0.33 23.98 -5.67
CA HIS A 223 0.10 24.40 -7.01
C HIS A 223 1.50 25.03 -7.02
N GLU A 224 1.83 25.85 -6.03
CA GLU A 224 3.21 26.36 -5.87
C GLU A 224 4.21 25.24 -5.65
N LEU A 225 3.85 24.22 -4.86
CA LEU A 225 4.67 23.05 -4.64
C LEU A 225 4.91 22.28 -5.94
N GLU A 226 3.88 22.07 -6.76
CA GLU A 226 3.99 21.40 -8.06
C GLU A 226 4.91 22.18 -9.01
N LEU A 227 4.76 23.52 -9.09
CA LEU A 227 5.57 24.36 -9.97
C LEU A 227 7.05 24.40 -9.57
N PHE A 228 7.37 24.49 -8.28
CA PHE A 228 8.74 24.74 -7.82
C PHE A 228 9.46 23.50 -7.33
N LYS A 229 8.75 22.44 -6.93
CA LYS A 229 9.34 21.19 -6.47
C LYS A 229 9.23 20.05 -7.49
N ASN A 230 8.55 20.28 -8.60
CA ASN A 230 8.59 19.39 -9.74
C ASN A 230 9.93 19.55 -10.46
N GLU A 231 10.65 18.45 -10.60
CA GLU A 231 11.98 18.43 -11.24
C GLU A 231 11.92 18.48 -12.77
N GLY A 232 10.73 18.66 -13.33
CA GLY A 232 10.50 18.79 -14.77
C GLY A 232 10.59 17.46 -15.52
N LEU A 233 11.36 17.44 -16.61
CA LEU A 233 11.42 16.30 -17.50
C LEU A 233 12.18 15.11 -16.89
N ALA A 234 11.59 13.92 -16.98
CA ALA A 234 12.24 12.67 -16.63
C ALA A 234 13.50 12.42 -17.51
N PRO A 235 14.54 11.75 -16.98
CA PRO A 235 15.75 11.43 -17.77
C PRO A 235 15.46 10.63 -19.05
N ASP A 236 14.39 9.84 -19.08
CA ASP A 236 13.95 9.02 -20.22
C ASP A 236 12.90 9.73 -21.12
N ALA A 237 12.54 10.98 -20.83
CA ALA A 237 11.50 11.71 -21.56
C ALA A 237 11.81 11.84 -23.07
N LYS A 238 13.06 12.22 -23.41
CA LYS A 238 13.47 12.35 -24.81
C LYS A 238 13.26 11.05 -25.58
N GLN A 239 13.77 9.94 -25.04
CA GLN A 239 13.66 8.63 -25.68
C GLN A 239 12.20 8.20 -25.86
N ARG A 240 11.34 8.45 -24.87
CA ARG A 240 9.91 8.14 -24.92
C ARG A 240 9.18 8.94 -26.00
N VAL A 241 9.46 10.23 -26.08
CA VAL A 241 8.90 11.12 -27.10
C VAL A 241 9.36 10.73 -28.51
N GLU A 242 10.64 10.45 -28.70
CA GLU A 242 11.17 9.99 -29.99
C GLU A 242 10.52 8.66 -30.43
N LYS A 243 10.35 7.71 -29.51
CA LYS A 243 9.66 6.44 -29.77
C LYS A 243 8.21 6.66 -30.18
N PHE A 244 7.49 7.56 -29.52
CA PHE A 244 6.10 7.91 -29.88
C PHE A 244 5.98 8.41 -31.32
N PHE A 245 6.86 9.32 -31.75
CA PHE A 245 6.84 9.84 -33.13
C PHE A 245 7.31 8.83 -34.15
N ALA A 246 8.26 7.95 -33.81
CA ALA A 246 8.73 6.90 -34.72
C ALA A 246 7.61 5.92 -35.12
N HIS A 247 6.67 5.61 -34.21
CA HIS A 247 5.52 4.75 -34.48
C HIS A 247 4.37 5.44 -35.24
N ARG A 248 4.44 6.76 -35.43
CA ARG A 248 3.43 7.56 -36.14
C ARG A 248 3.82 7.95 -37.57
N LYS A 249 4.98 7.52 -38.08
CA LYS A 249 5.28 7.76 -39.51
C LYS A 249 4.26 7.02 -40.35
N PRO A 250 3.55 7.69 -41.28
CA PRO A 250 2.63 7.01 -42.18
C PRO A 250 3.40 5.95 -42.93
N GLN A 251 2.88 4.75 -43.05
CA GLN A 251 3.32 3.81 -44.07
C GLN A 251 3.04 4.52 -45.42
N ALA A 252 4.11 4.87 -46.12
CA ALA A 252 4.06 5.45 -47.45
C ALA A 252 3.61 4.41 -48.46
#